data_97ca013fff56c2481e5cef1ca6ea7f22
#
_entry.id   97ca013fff56c2481e5cef1ca6ea7f22
#
_cell.length_a   1.000
_cell.length_b   1.000
_cell.length_c   1.000
_cell.angle_alpha   90.00
_cell.angle_beta   90.00
_cell.angle_gamma   90.00
#
_symmetry.space_group_name_H-M   'P 1'
#
loop_
_entity.id
_entity.type
_entity.pdbx_description
1 polymer ?
#
loop_
_entity_poly.entity_id
_entity_poly.type
_entity_poly.pdbx_seq_one_letter_code
_entity_poly.pdbx_strand_id
1 'polypeptide(L)'
;MGCNRRESSVHYLPLTVYSNTLKPGLCSRGGSCLIRGLVSGDCLMIRDLFSSGEVLGFSDCRQRFGVQETERFHYFQIRHWVMQRDNREAATRDLLPFERWIEGAVGSRGVTSQLYKLLSAPPIDALPRYKMVWETLAQCRLTQKQMDYVWRDLHSSTLSLAGREAHYKILVDWYRYPVKLHRIYPAVSPNCWRGCMDLGDAHHIWWSCPLVQPFWREVIAALTSMLGYPIPADPALLLVGVRHLTMEAQSRQDRKLLWGCLGAAKTAIAFYWRKSQTPPISLWWARLWSLLAMEKLAVNVQAKH
;
A
#
# COMPACT_ATOMS: atom_id res chain seq x y z
N MET A 1 10.84 -17.66 4.26
CA MET A 1 11.40 -17.46 2.92
C MET A 1 11.90 -16.02 2.86
N GLY A 2 13.21 -15.85 2.98
CA GLY A 2 13.85 -14.54 3.03
C GLY A 2 13.85 -13.90 1.65
N CYS A 3 13.31 -12.71 1.58
CA CYS A 3 13.40 -11.86 0.40
C CYS A 3 14.88 -11.49 0.22
N ASN A 4 15.52 -11.98 -0.83
CA ASN A 4 16.90 -11.63 -1.21
C ASN A 4 16.95 -10.16 -1.64
N ARG A 5 17.02 -9.24 -0.66
CA ARG A 5 17.26 -7.81 -0.90
C ARG A 5 18.72 -7.46 -1.26
N ARG A 6 19.56 -8.47 -1.50
CA ARG A 6 21.01 -8.26 -1.67
C ARG A 6 21.49 -8.02 -3.10
N GLU A 7 20.68 -8.33 -4.11
CA GLU A 7 21.18 -8.34 -5.48
C GLU A 7 21.09 -7.01 -6.24
N SER A 8 20.17 -6.11 -5.86
CA SER A 8 19.92 -4.88 -6.65
C SER A 8 20.84 -3.69 -6.36
N SER A 9 21.59 -3.71 -5.24
CA SER A 9 22.38 -2.54 -4.82
C SER A 9 23.84 -2.52 -5.30
N VAL A 10 24.32 -3.62 -5.92
CA VAL A 10 25.74 -3.77 -6.24
C VAL A 10 26.16 -2.99 -7.49
N HIS A 11 25.22 -2.67 -8.38
CA HIS A 11 25.53 -2.03 -9.65
C HIS A 11 25.61 -0.50 -9.60
N TYR A 12 24.95 0.16 -8.62
CA TYR A 12 24.86 1.62 -8.56
C TYR A 12 25.81 2.21 -7.52
N LEU A 13 26.85 2.90 -7.96
CA LEU A 13 27.73 3.65 -7.07
C LEU A 13 27.01 4.72 -6.24
N PRO A 14 26.09 5.54 -6.79
CA PRO A 14 25.36 6.52 -6.01
C PRO A 14 24.45 5.91 -4.94
N LEU A 15 23.79 4.81 -5.23
CA LEU A 15 22.92 4.11 -4.27
C LEU A 15 23.75 3.40 -3.19
N THR A 16 24.89 2.85 -3.53
CA THR A 16 25.80 2.22 -2.57
C THR A 16 26.53 3.24 -1.71
N VAL A 17 26.78 4.42 -2.22
CA VAL A 17 27.47 5.50 -1.52
C VAL A 17 26.53 6.27 -0.58
N TYR A 18 25.25 6.38 -0.93
CA TYR A 18 24.23 7.06 -0.10
C TYR A 18 23.48 6.13 0.84
N SER A 19 23.48 4.82 0.63
CA SER A 19 22.78 3.92 1.53
C SER A 19 23.69 3.56 2.71
N ASN A 20 23.23 3.92 3.92
CA ASN A 20 23.78 3.43 5.19
C ASN A 20 23.74 1.89 5.34
N THR A 21 23.39 1.16 4.29
CA THR A 21 23.33 -0.30 4.20
C THR A 21 24.60 -0.95 3.65
N LEU A 22 25.56 -0.18 3.17
CA LEU A 22 26.91 -0.70 3.01
C LEU A 22 27.46 -1.00 4.41
N LYS A 23 27.83 -2.27 4.60
CA LYS A 23 28.30 -2.87 5.87
C LYS A 23 28.88 -1.85 6.84
N PRO A 24 28.52 -1.91 8.15
CA PRO A 24 29.19 -1.14 9.19
C PRO A 24 30.69 -1.47 9.15
N GLY A 25 31.51 -0.60 8.64
CA GLY A 25 32.93 -0.80 8.47
C GLY A 25 33.55 -0.05 7.30
N LEU A 26 32.76 0.30 6.26
CA LEU A 26 33.25 1.14 5.16
C LEU A 26 33.16 2.63 5.43
N CYS A 27 32.37 3.05 6.41
CA CYS A 27 32.29 4.43 6.90
C CYS A 27 32.55 4.44 8.40
N SER A 28 33.77 4.72 8.80
CA SER A 28 34.06 5.09 10.18
C SER A 28 33.46 6.45 10.48
N ARG A 29 32.46 6.47 11.40
CA ARG A 29 31.96 7.67 12.06
C ARG A 29 31.47 8.81 11.15
N GLY A 30 30.27 8.67 10.59
CA GLY A 30 29.45 9.84 10.19
C GLY A 30 29.85 10.57 8.89
N GLY A 31 30.81 10.08 8.13
CA GLY A 31 31.20 10.66 6.84
C GLY A 31 30.71 9.80 5.67
N SER A 32 30.01 10.40 4.70
CA SER A 32 29.68 9.75 3.45
C SER A 32 30.97 9.43 2.68
N CYS A 33 31.19 8.16 2.31
CA CYS A 33 32.27 7.75 1.41
C CYS A 33 31.94 8.18 -0.04
N LEU A 34 31.78 9.47 -0.25
CA LEU A 34 31.47 10.01 -1.56
C LEU A 34 32.79 10.30 -2.28
N ILE A 35 33.13 9.53 -3.30
CA ILE A 35 34.21 9.91 -4.24
C ILE A 35 33.58 10.86 -5.26
N ARG A 36 33.73 12.16 -5.03
CA ARG A 36 33.14 13.20 -5.87
C ARG A 36 33.59 13.09 -7.33
N GLY A 37 34.83 12.71 -7.57
CA GLY A 37 35.38 12.50 -8.89
C GLY A 37 34.62 11.41 -9.68
N LEU A 38 34.24 10.30 -9.05
CA LEU A 38 33.46 9.25 -9.72
C LEU A 38 32.07 9.74 -10.12
N VAL A 39 31.40 10.48 -9.24
CA VAL A 39 30.07 11.00 -9.50
C VAL A 39 30.07 12.10 -10.56
N SER A 40 31.03 13.00 -10.53
CA SER A 40 31.16 14.07 -11.54
C SER A 40 31.70 13.60 -12.89
N GLY A 41 32.35 12.44 -12.92
CA GLY A 41 32.93 11.83 -14.12
C GLY A 41 32.05 10.78 -14.80
N ASP A 42 30.73 10.83 -14.54
CA ASP A 42 29.73 9.88 -15.11
C ASP A 42 29.98 8.40 -14.80
N CYS A 43 30.70 8.08 -13.73
CA CYS A 43 30.80 6.72 -13.21
C CYS A 43 29.51 6.42 -12.41
N LEU A 44 28.49 5.91 -13.08
CA LEU A 44 27.17 5.65 -12.48
C LEU A 44 27.08 4.26 -11.87
N MET A 45 27.88 3.31 -12.36
CA MET A 45 27.81 1.90 -12.00
C MET A 45 29.16 1.36 -11.56
N ILE A 46 29.14 0.33 -10.71
CA ILE A 46 30.37 -0.38 -10.30
C ILE A 46 31.06 -1.00 -11.51
N ARG A 47 30.34 -1.47 -12.50
CA ARG A 47 30.92 -2.02 -13.75
C ARG A 47 31.75 -1.00 -14.51
N ASP A 48 31.50 0.31 -14.36
CA ASP A 48 32.27 1.37 -15.02
C ASP A 48 33.69 1.44 -14.47
N LEU A 49 33.90 0.86 -13.28
CA LEU A 49 35.25 0.69 -12.68
C LEU A 49 36.02 -0.51 -13.25
N PHE A 50 35.43 -1.26 -14.20
CA PHE A 50 36.11 -2.38 -14.84
C PHE A 50 36.59 -2.00 -16.25
N SER A 51 37.75 -2.52 -16.62
CA SER A 51 38.28 -2.49 -17.99
C SER A 51 38.85 -3.86 -18.27
N SER A 52 38.42 -4.49 -19.38
CA SER A 52 38.88 -5.84 -19.77
C SER A 52 38.77 -6.90 -18.68
N GLY A 53 37.71 -6.79 -17.83
CA GLY A 53 37.44 -7.74 -16.74
C GLY A 53 38.26 -7.49 -15.45
N GLU A 54 39.11 -6.46 -15.42
CA GLU A 54 39.81 -6.05 -14.23
C GLU A 54 39.37 -4.69 -13.71
N VAL A 55 39.49 -4.49 -12.39
CA VAL A 55 39.16 -3.22 -11.75
C VAL A 55 40.23 -2.19 -12.10
N LEU A 56 39.81 -1.06 -12.68
CA LEU A 56 40.66 0.05 -13.03
C LEU A 56 41.60 0.44 -11.89
N GLY A 57 42.85 0.77 -12.21
CA GLY A 57 43.79 1.31 -11.26
C GLY A 57 43.39 2.72 -10.78
N PHE A 58 43.98 3.18 -9.68
CA PHE A 58 43.72 4.54 -9.19
C PHE A 58 44.10 5.63 -10.20
N SER A 59 45.22 5.46 -10.90
CA SER A 59 45.69 6.32 -11.98
C SER A 59 44.67 6.42 -13.12
N ASP A 60 44.09 5.27 -13.51
CA ASP A 60 43.13 5.21 -14.60
C ASP A 60 41.79 5.86 -14.19
N CYS A 61 41.35 5.61 -12.95
CA CYS A 61 40.18 6.28 -12.38
C CYS A 61 40.36 7.79 -12.27
N ARG A 62 41.59 8.24 -11.92
CA ARG A 62 41.91 9.65 -11.89
C ARG A 62 41.83 10.28 -13.26
N GLN A 63 42.41 9.62 -14.26
CA GLN A 63 42.40 10.11 -15.64
C GLN A 63 40.99 10.09 -16.26
N ARG A 64 40.24 9.01 -16.03
CA ARG A 64 38.94 8.81 -16.65
C ARG A 64 37.80 9.57 -15.97
N PHE A 65 37.79 9.61 -14.64
CA PHE A 65 36.70 10.16 -13.84
C PHE A 65 37.07 11.40 -13.02
N GLY A 66 38.33 11.85 -13.07
CA GLY A 66 38.76 13.04 -12.34
C GLY A 66 38.90 12.84 -10.83
N VAL A 67 39.07 11.60 -10.36
CA VAL A 67 39.25 11.28 -8.92
C VAL A 67 40.44 12.00 -8.36
N GLN A 68 40.28 12.73 -7.24
CA GLN A 68 41.33 13.52 -6.62
C GLN A 68 42.27 12.64 -5.76
N GLU A 69 43.52 13.08 -5.57
CA GLU A 69 44.49 12.35 -4.74
C GLU A 69 43.99 12.20 -3.28
N THR A 70 43.26 13.18 -2.79
CA THR A 70 42.63 13.16 -1.46
C THR A 70 41.60 12.05 -1.30
N GLU A 71 41.05 11.53 -2.40
CA GLU A 71 40.04 10.48 -2.42
C GLU A 71 40.63 9.08 -2.56
N ARG A 72 41.96 8.98 -2.65
CA ARG A 72 42.71 7.73 -2.86
C ARG A 72 42.37 6.64 -1.86
N PHE A 73 42.20 6.98 -0.59
CA PHE A 73 41.83 6.02 0.45
C PHE A 73 40.41 5.44 0.21
N HIS A 74 39.48 6.29 -0.13
CA HIS A 74 38.09 5.85 -0.43
C HIS A 74 38.05 4.97 -1.68
N TYR A 75 38.81 5.29 -2.70
CA TYR A 75 38.96 4.45 -3.89
C TYR A 75 39.45 3.03 -3.51
N PHE A 76 40.46 2.89 -2.67
CA PHE A 76 40.96 1.58 -2.27
C PHE A 76 39.92 0.81 -1.42
N GLN A 77 39.10 1.48 -0.61
CA GLN A 77 38.02 0.84 0.09
C GLN A 77 36.98 0.28 -0.88
N ILE A 78 36.56 1.05 -1.89
CA ILE A 78 35.65 0.59 -2.94
C ILE A 78 36.25 -0.55 -3.72
N ARG A 79 37.49 -0.41 -4.16
CA ARG A 79 38.21 -1.45 -4.88
C ARG A 79 38.30 -2.75 -4.08
N HIS A 80 38.65 -2.71 -2.81
CA HIS A 80 38.69 -3.87 -1.95
C HIS A 80 37.33 -4.57 -1.86
N TRP A 81 36.27 -3.78 -1.69
CA TRP A 81 34.90 -4.31 -1.63
C TRP A 81 34.48 -4.97 -2.96
N VAL A 82 34.75 -4.33 -4.09
CA VAL A 82 34.46 -4.82 -5.44
C VAL A 82 35.21 -6.12 -5.75
N MET A 83 36.45 -6.26 -5.24
CA MET A 83 37.27 -7.45 -5.46
C MET A 83 36.81 -8.68 -4.68
N GLN A 84 35.92 -8.57 -3.72
CA GLN A 84 35.33 -9.73 -3.07
C GLN A 84 34.51 -10.51 -4.11
N ARG A 85 34.61 -11.88 -4.06
CA ARG A 85 34.05 -12.77 -5.07
C ARG A 85 32.59 -12.48 -5.41
N ASP A 86 31.74 -12.41 -4.38
CA ASP A 86 30.29 -12.23 -4.54
C ASP A 86 29.96 -10.87 -5.18
N ASN A 87 30.72 -9.82 -4.85
CA ASN A 87 30.51 -8.47 -5.36
C ASN A 87 31.00 -8.35 -6.80
N ARG A 88 32.09 -9.04 -7.15
CA ARG A 88 32.63 -9.06 -8.52
C ARG A 88 31.67 -9.78 -9.48
N GLU A 89 31.15 -10.94 -9.10
CA GLU A 89 30.16 -11.66 -9.89
C GLU A 89 28.89 -10.82 -10.10
N ALA A 90 28.41 -10.15 -9.05
CA ALA A 90 27.27 -9.26 -9.15
C ALA A 90 27.52 -8.02 -10.02
N ALA A 91 28.75 -7.46 -10.01
CA ALA A 91 29.10 -6.30 -10.81
C ALA A 91 29.24 -6.61 -12.32
N THR A 92 29.53 -7.85 -12.67
CA THR A 92 29.74 -8.30 -14.07
C THR A 92 28.50 -8.94 -14.70
N ARG A 93 27.42 -9.18 -13.93
CA ARG A 93 26.17 -9.73 -14.45
C ARG A 93 25.45 -8.76 -15.40
N ASP A 94 24.56 -9.29 -16.21
CA ASP A 94 23.65 -8.48 -17.03
C ASP A 94 22.79 -7.56 -16.16
N LEU A 95 22.54 -6.36 -16.68
CA LEU A 95 21.69 -5.39 -16.01
C LEU A 95 20.27 -5.89 -15.88
N LEU A 96 19.68 -5.72 -14.71
CA LEU A 96 18.27 -5.88 -14.50
C LEU A 96 17.46 -4.87 -15.34
N PRO A 97 16.19 -5.16 -15.69
CA PRO A 97 15.34 -4.22 -16.42
C PRO A 97 15.28 -2.83 -15.81
N PHE A 98 15.26 -2.77 -14.49
CA PHE A 98 15.29 -1.53 -13.72
C PHE A 98 16.60 -0.75 -13.89
N GLU A 99 17.71 -1.42 -13.87
CA GLU A 99 19.05 -0.83 -14.03
C GLU A 99 19.23 -0.28 -15.43
N ARG A 100 18.82 -1.03 -16.47
CA ARG A 100 18.80 -0.55 -17.87
C ARG A 100 17.93 0.68 -18.06
N TRP A 101 16.80 0.70 -17.36
CA TRP A 101 15.90 1.84 -17.44
C TRP A 101 16.52 3.10 -16.81
N ILE A 102 17.23 2.99 -15.69
CA ILE A 102 17.89 4.15 -15.05
C ILE A 102 18.98 4.73 -15.96
N GLU A 103 19.75 3.90 -16.66
CA GLU A 103 20.77 4.40 -17.61
C GLU A 103 20.16 5.33 -18.69
N GLY A 104 18.97 5.00 -19.18
CA GLY A 104 18.25 5.80 -20.19
C GLY A 104 17.39 6.93 -19.63
N ALA A 105 17.19 7.02 -18.31
CA ALA A 105 16.24 7.92 -17.70
C ALA A 105 16.79 9.30 -17.30
N VAL A 106 18.11 9.50 -17.40
CA VAL A 106 18.78 10.75 -17.04
C VAL A 106 18.23 11.91 -17.87
N GLY A 107 17.58 12.88 -17.20
CA GLY A 107 16.99 14.07 -17.84
C GLY A 107 15.59 13.89 -18.42
N SER A 108 14.97 12.69 -18.35
CA SER A 108 13.62 12.47 -18.85
C SER A 108 12.54 12.96 -17.89
N ARG A 109 11.41 13.46 -18.43
CA ARG A 109 10.23 13.81 -17.63
C ARG A 109 9.45 12.55 -17.26
N GLY A 110 8.81 12.57 -16.08
CA GLY A 110 7.95 11.47 -15.63
C GLY A 110 8.71 10.25 -15.09
N VAL A 111 9.98 10.40 -14.73
CA VAL A 111 10.85 9.37 -14.15
C VAL A 111 10.18 8.63 -12.99
N THR A 112 9.59 9.38 -12.05
CA THR A 112 8.89 8.79 -10.88
C THR A 112 7.74 7.88 -11.29
N SER A 113 6.93 8.29 -12.28
CA SER A 113 5.79 7.51 -12.76
C SER A 113 6.24 6.24 -13.49
N GLN A 114 7.31 6.32 -14.26
CA GLN A 114 7.88 5.17 -14.96
C GLN A 114 8.53 4.19 -13.98
N LEU A 115 9.28 4.71 -13.00
CA LEU A 115 9.85 3.94 -11.90
C LEU A 115 8.77 3.22 -11.11
N TYR A 116 7.70 3.93 -10.76
CA TYR A 116 6.55 3.35 -10.09
C TYR A 116 5.92 2.22 -10.91
N LYS A 117 5.76 2.38 -12.21
CA LYS A 117 5.24 1.32 -13.10
C LYS A 117 6.15 0.09 -13.13
N LEU A 118 7.47 0.27 -13.18
CA LEU A 118 8.43 -0.84 -13.14
C LEU A 118 8.43 -1.58 -11.79
N LEU A 119 8.35 -0.83 -10.69
CA LEU A 119 8.32 -1.39 -9.34
C LEU A 119 6.94 -1.95 -8.95
N SER A 120 5.88 -1.40 -9.54
CA SER A 120 4.49 -1.82 -9.32
C SER A 120 4.00 -2.82 -10.38
N ALA A 121 4.85 -3.21 -11.34
CA ALA A 121 4.54 -4.39 -12.15
C ALA A 121 4.24 -5.52 -11.15
N PRO A 122 2.98 -5.97 -11.04
CA PRO A 122 2.59 -6.82 -9.94
C PRO A 122 3.45 -8.09 -10.02
N PRO A 123 4.05 -8.51 -8.90
CA PRO A 123 4.33 -9.93 -8.78
C PRO A 123 2.98 -10.59 -9.10
N ILE A 124 2.98 -11.54 -10.02
CA ILE A 124 1.81 -12.29 -10.49
C ILE A 124 0.89 -12.76 -9.33
N ASP A 125 1.36 -12.69 -8.09
CA ASP A 125 0.74 -13.16 -6.85
C ASP A 125 0.23 -12.07 -5.88
N ALA A 126 0.28 -10.77 -6.18
CA ALA A 126 -0.18 -9.74 -5.22
C ALA A 126 -1.72 -9.63 -5.12
N LEU A 127 -2.44 -10.01 -6.16
CA LEU A 127 -3.91 -10.12 -6.19
C LEU A 127 -4.49 -11.11 -5.16
N PRO A 128 -3.85 -12.27 -4.85
CA PRO A 128 -4.40 -13.24 -3.91
C PRO A 128 -4.68 -12.68 -2.52
N ARG A 129 -3.85 -11.76 -2.01
CA ARG A 129 -4.00 -11.27 -0.62
C ARG A 129 -5.28 -10.44 -0.41
N TYR A 130 -5.54 -9.47 -1.26
CA TYR A 130 -6.77 -8.65 -1.16
C TYR A 130 -8.01 -9.48 -1.42
N LYS A 131 -7.94 -10.38 -2.41
CA LYS A 131 -9.01 -11.32 -2.71
C LYS A 131 -9.37 -12.16 -1.50
N MET A 132 -8.38 -12.76 -0.83
CA MET A 132 -8.61 -13.54 0.39
C MET A 132 -9.28 -12.72 1.50
N VAL A 133 -8.84 -11.48 1.73
CA VAL A 133 -9.44 -10.58 2.72
C VAL A 133 -10.91 -10.31 2.38
N TRP A 134 -11.21 -9.99 1.13
CA TRP A 134 -12.57 -9.67 0.70
C TRP A 134 -13.48 -10.89 0.72
N GLU A 135 -12.99 -12.05 0.29
CA GLU A 135 -13.74 -13.32 0.36
C GLU A 135 -14.00 -13.73 1.83
N THR A 136 -13.05 -13.47 2.73
CA THR A 136 -13.25 -13.68 4.17
C THR A 136 -14.33 -12.73 4.73
N LEU A 137 -14.30 -11.45 4.37
CA LEU A 137 -15.30 -10.48 4.80
C LEU A 137 -16.67 -10.77 4.21
N ALA A 138 -16.73 -11.13 2.94
CA ALA A 138 -17.94 -11.41 2.19
C ALA A 138 -18.53 -12.80 2.46
N GLN A 139 -17.74 -13.73 3.00
CA GLN A 139 -18.09 -15.16 3.17
C GLN A 139 -18.52 -15.83 1.85
N CYS A 140 -18.00 -15.33 0.72
CA CYS A 140 -18.26 -15.89 -0.61
C CYS A 140 -17.03 -15.73 -1.52
N ARG A 141 -17.00 -16.52 -2.60
CA ARG A 141 -15.98 -16.39 -3.65
C ARG A 141 -16.27 -15.18 -4.53
N LEU A 142 -15.22 -14.43 -4.85
CA LEU A 142 -15.31 -13.23 -5.68
C LEU A 142 -14.66 -13.44 -7.04
N THR A 143 -15.36 -13.03 -8.08
CA THR A 143 -14.82 -12.98 -9.44
C THR A 143 -13.96 -11.75 -9.64
N GLN A 144 -13.02 -11.79 -10.59
CA GLN A 144 -12.20 -10.63 -10.95
C GLN A 144 -13.05 -9.42 -11.32
N LYS A 145 -14.12 -9.62 -12.09
CA LYS A 145 -15.06 -8.56 -12.47
C LYS A 145 -15.69 -7.86 -11.25
N GLN A 146 -16.08 -8.61 -10.22
CA GLN A 146 -16.61 -8.03 -8.98
C GLN A 146 -15.55 -7.21 -8.24
N MET A 147 -14.32 -7.71 -8.16
CA MET A 147 -13.21 -6.97 -7.53
C MET A 147 -12.92 -5.65 -8.27
N ASP A 148 -12.91 -5.66 -9.60
CA ASP A 148 -12.71 -4.46 -10.41
C ASP A 148 -13.82 -3.42 -10.19
N TYR A 149 -15.07 -3.87 -10.02
CA TYR A 149 -16.18 -2.99 -9.65
C TYR A 149 -16.01 -2.37 -8.28
N VAL A 150 -15.60 -3.14 -7.27
CA VAL A 150 -15.37 -2.64 -5.91
C VAL A 150 -14.32 -1.52 -5.91
N TRP A 151 -13.19 -1.70 -6.60
CA TRP A 151 -12.15 -0.66 -6.73
C TRP A 151 -12.65 0.58 -7.45
N ARG A 152 -13.41 0.41 -8.53
CA ARG A 152 -14.00 1.53 -9.29
C ARG A 152 -15.00 2.31 -8.46
N ASP A 153 -15.86 1.60 -7.75
CA ASP A 153 -16.89 2.21 -6.90
C ASP A 153 -16.28 2.94 -5.70
N LEU A 154 -15.18 2.45 -5.12
CA LEU A 154 -14.44 3.13 -4.07
C LEU A 154 -14.05 4.57 -4.48
N HIS A 155 -13.60 4.76 -5.71
CA HIS A 155 -13.18 6.07 -6.21
C HIS A 155 -14.34 6.98 -6.62
N SER A 156 -15.47 6.41 -7.03
CA SER A 156 -16.62 7.14 -7.59
C SER A 156 -17.80 7.32 -6.63
N SER A 157 -17.78 6.64 -5.48
CA SER A 157 -18.93 6.55 -4.57
C SER A 157 -19.20 7.84 -3.79
N THR A 158 -18.17 8.57 -3.41
CA THR A 158 -18.28 9.79 -2.60
C THR A 158 -17.16 10.78 -2.93
N LEU A 159 -17.44 12.07 -2.84
CA LEU A 159 -16.43 13.13 -2.92
C LEU A 159 -15.65 13.26 -1.60
N SER A 160 -16.25 12.82 -0.48
CA SER A 160 -15.63 12.88 0.84
C SER A 160 -14.42 11.94 0.94
N LEU A 161 -13.26 12.52 1.22
CA LEU A 161 -12.04 11.74 1.49
C LEU A 161 -12.22 10.81 2.70
N ALA A 162 -12.87 11.27 3.76
CA ALA A 162 -13.10 10.48 4.97
C ALA A 162 -13.97 9.25 4.69
N GLY A 163 -15.01 9.38 3.85
CA GLY A 163 -15.86 8.26 3.42
C GLY A 163 -15.09 7.22 2.60
N ARG A 164 -14.25 7.68 1.66
CA ARG A 164 -13.38 6.80 0.86
C ARG A 164 -12.34 6.11 1.72
N GLU A 165 -11.70 6.83 2.62
CA GLU A 165 -10.69 6.30 3.53
C GLU A 165 -11.25 5.21 4.44
N ALA A 166 -12.45 5.41 5.00
CA ALA A 166 -13.11 4.43 5.86
C ALA A 166 -13.36 3.11 5.12
N HIS A 167 -13.84 3.18 3.88
CA HIS A 167 -14.04 2.00 3.04
C HIS A 167 -12.71 1.36 2.64
N TYR A 168 -11.76 2.15 2.16
CA TYR A 168 -10.42 1.67 1.80
C TYR A 168 -9.75 0.92 2.94
N LYS A 169 -9.80 1.44 4.18
CA LYS A 169 -9.23 0.79 5.36
C LYS A 169 -9.81 -0.61 5.62
N ILE A 170 -11.08 -0.84 5.32
CA ILE A 170 -11.68 -2.18 5.41
C ILE A 170 -11.12 -3.10 4.32
N LEU A 171 -11.08 -2.62 3.08
CA LEU A 171 -10.62 -3.39 1.93
C LEU A 171 -9.15 -3.81 2.01
N VAL A 172 -8.29 -2.99 2.63
CA VAL A 172 -6.86 -3.31 2.82
C VAL A 172 -6.54 -3.96 4.16
N ASP A 173 -7.56 -4.42 4.89
CA ASP A 173 -7.40 -5.05 6.21
C ASP A 173 -6.58 -4.21 7.20
N TRP A 174 -6.83 -2.90 7.21
CA TRP A 174 -6.11 -1.95 8.06
C TRP A 174 -6.37 -2.17 9.55
N TYR A 175 -7.61 -2.52 9.90
CA TYR A 175 -8.05 -2.60 11.28
C TYR A 175 -7.41 -3.77 12.02
N ARG A 176 -7.08 -3.53 13.31
CA ARG A 176 -6.55 -4.53 14.23
C ARG A 176 -7.70 -5.10 15.05
N TYR A 177 -8.16 -6.29 14.70
CA TYR A 177 -9.18 -7.05 15.44
C TYR A 177 -8.52 -8.07 16.39
N PRO A 178 -9.25 -8.62 17.39
CA PRO A 178 -8.69 -9.47 18.44
C PRO A 178 -7.80 -10.61 17.94
N VAL A 179 -8.27 -11.40 16.99
CA VAL A 179 -7.48 -12.52 16.40
C VAL A 179 -6.18 -12.04 15.76
N LYS A 180 -6.20 -10.88 15.09
CA LYS A 180 -5.00 -10.31 14.47
C LYS A 180 -4.03 -9.77 15.52
N LEU A 181 -4.55 -9.18 16.60
CA LEU A 181 -3.73 -8.73 17.73
C LEU A 181 -3.13 -9.89 18.50
N HIS A 182 -3.89 -10.97 18.72
CA HIS A 182 -3.41 -12.18 19.38
C HIS A 182 -2.23 -12.82 18.63
N ARG A 183 -2.26 -12.81 17.29
CA ARG A 183 -1.13 -13.32 16.47
C ARG A 183 0.16 -12.50 16.67
N ILE A 184 0.02 -11.19 16.96
CA ILE A 184 1.17 -10.30 17.18
C ILE A 184 1.59 -10.34 18.64
N TYR A 185 0.61 -10.36 19.54
CA TYR A 185 0.77 -10.33 21.00
C TYR A 185 -0.03 -11.48 21.62
N PRO A 186 0.55 -12.67 21.84
CA PRO A 186 -0.17 -13.84 22.34
C PRO A 186 -0.86 -13.65 23.71
N ALA A 187 -0.43 -12.68 24.50
CA ALA A 187 -1.08 -12.34 25.76
C ALA A 187 -2.44 -11.64 25.59
N VAL A 188 -2.75 -11.12 24.40
CA VAL A 188 -4.05 -10.49 24.12
C VAL A 188 -5.06 -11.56 23.75
N SER A 189 -6.26 -11.53 24.36
CA SER A 189 -7.33 -12.48 24.05
C SER A 189 -7.76 -12.38 22.59
N PRO A 190 -7.98 -13.49 21.87
CA PRO A 190 -8.51 -13.50 20.52
C PRO A 190 -10.03 -13.27 20.46
N ASN A 191 -10.71 -13.21 21.62
CA ASN A 191 -12.16 -13.12 21.70
C ASN A 191 -12.66 -11.70 21.41
N CYS A 192 -13.90 -11.62 20.98
CA CYS A 192 -14.57 -10.36 20.64
C CYS A 192 -14.61 -9.40 21.85
N TRP A 193 -14.23 -8.15 21.62
CA TRP A 193 -14.24 -7.10 22.66
C TRP A 193 -15.64 -6.78 23.21
N ARG A 194 -16.69 -7.13 22.50
CA ARG A 194 -18.08 -6.89 22.91
C ARG A 194 -18.58 -7.90 23.94
N GLY A 195 -17.78 -8.92 24.24
CA GLY A 195 -18.12 -9.90 25.27
C GLY A 195 -19.08 -11.01 24.83
N CYS A 196 -19.29 -11.21 23.52
CA CYS A 196 -20.09 -12.30 23.00
C CYS A 196 -19.40 -13.68 23.05
N MET A 197 -18.16 -13.74 23.52
CA MET A 197 -17.31 -14.93 23.70
C MET A 197 -16.83 -15.59 22.37
N ASP A 198 -17.30 -15.15 21.22
CA ASP A 198 -16.83 -15.64 19.92
C ASP A 198 -15.44 -15.09 19.57
N LEU A 199 -14.78 -15.73 18.61
CA LEU A 199 -13.51 -15.23 18.06
C LEU A 199 -13.74 -13.89 17.34
N GLY A 200 -12.93 -12.90 17.72
CA GLY A 200 -12.99 -11.56 17.14
C GLY A 200 -12.18 -11.43 15.87
N ASP A 201 -12.54 -12.15 14.81
CA ASP A 201 -11.98 -11.95 13.47
C ASP A 201 -12.62 -10.76 12.73
N ALA A 202 -12.16 -10.47 11.52
CA ALA A 202 -12.66 -9.34 10.75
C ALA A 202 -14.15 -9.45 10.42
N HIS A 203 -14.59 -10.61 9.93
CA HIS A 203 -16.00 -10.84 9.61
C HIS A 203 -16.89 -10.70 10.85
N HIS A 204 -16.47 -11.29 11.97
CA HIS A 204 -17.23 -11.21 13.22
C HIS A 204 -17.34 -9.76 13.71
N ILE A 205 -16.25 -9.04 13.82
CA ILE A 205 -16.27 -7.68 14.38
C ILE A 205 -17.10 -6.71 13.52
N TRP A 206 -17.06 -6.85 12.19
CA TRP A 206 -17.79 -5.99 11.29
C TRP A 206 -19.24 -6.41 11.07
N TRP A 207 -19.54 -7.70 11.11
CA TRP A 207 -20.81 -8.24 10.66
C TRP A 207 -21.45 -9.24 11.61
N SER A 208 -20.86 -10.44 11.80
CA SER A 208 -21.57 -11.57 12.40
C SER A 208 -21.71 -11.52 13.93
N CYS A 209 -21.10 -10.54 14.60
CA CYS A 209 -21.25 -10.36 16.04
C CYS A 209 -22.74 -10.16 16.41
N PRO A 210 -23.32 -11.00 17.31
CA PRO A 210 -24.73 -10.90 17.68
C PRO A 210 -25.09 -9.54 18.27
N LEU A 211 -24.12 -8.84 18.86
CA LEU A 211 -24.34 -7.50 19.39
C LEU A 211 -24.34 -6.41 18.30
N VAL A 212 -23.67 -6.61 17.16
CA VAL A 212 -23.67 -5.64 16.05
C VAL A 212 -24.81 -5.86 15.06
N GLN A 213 -25.37 -7.04 15.03
CA GLN A 213 -26.48 -7.41 14.13
C GLN A 213 -27.72 -6.51 14.27
N PRO A 214 -28.17 -6.12 15.47
CA PRO A 214 -29.29 -5.18 15.61
C PRO A 214 -29.03 -3.84 14.91
N PHE A 215 -27.83 -3.28 15.06
CA PHE A 215 -27.43 -2.04 14.38
C PHE A 215 -27.54 -2.18 12.85
N TRP A 216 -27.04 -3.27 12.27
CA TRP A 216 -27.15 -3.51 10.83
C TRP A 216 -28.59 -3.67 10.38
N ARG A 217 -29.45 -4.34 11.17
CA ARG A 217 -30.89 -4.44 10.85
C ARG A 217 -31.58 -3.08 10.79
N GLU A 218 -31.28 -2.18 11.72
CA GLU A 218 -31.81 -0.81 11.72
C GLU A 218 -31.29 -0.01 10.51
N VAL A 219 -30.00 -0.12 10.18
CA VAL A 219 -29.40 0.53 9.00
C VAL A 219 -30.05 0.01 7.71
N ILE A 220 -30.23 -1.30 7.57
CA ILE A 220 -30.85 -1.92 6.38
C ILE A 220 -32.31 -1.49 6.26
N ALA A 221 -33.07 -1.46 7.36
CA ALA A 221 -34.45 -1.01 7.37
C ALA A 221 -34.58 0.46 6.93
N ALA A 222 -33.74 1.33 7.45
CA ALA A 222 -33.68 2.74 7.05
C ALA A 222 -33.31 2.90 5.56
N LEU A 223 -32.30 2.14 5.08
CA LEU A 223 -31.90 2.13 3.68
C LEU A 223 -33.03 1.68 2.76
N THR A 224 -33.71 0.59 3.10
CA THR A 224 -34.86 0.07 2.35
C THR A 224 -35.99 1.12 2.26
N SER A 225 -36.27 1.80 3.37
CA SER A 225 -37.26 2.88 3.39
C SER A 225 -36.86 4.07 2.52
N MET A 226 -35.60 4.50 2.56
CA MET A 226 -35.10 5.65 1.79
C MET A 226 -35.02 5.37 0.29
N LEU A 227 -34.66 4.16 -0.10
CA LEU A 227 -34.42 3.80 -1.50
C LEU A 227 -35.68 3.20 -2.18
N GLY A 228 -36.67 2.76 -1.39
CA GLY A 228 -37.92 2.22 -1.92
C GLY A 228 -37.80 0.77 -2.44
N TYR A 229 -36.71 0.08 -2.20
CA TYR A 229 -36.51 -1.33 -2.57
C TYR A 229 -35.74 -2.08 -1.48
N PRO A 230 -35.90 -3.41 -1.36
CA PRO A 230 -35.24 -4.20 -0.32
C PRO A 230 -33.72 -4.23 -0.52
N ILE A 231 -33.01 -3.97 0.56
CA ILE A 231 -31.55 -4.10 0.62
C ILE A 231 -31.21 -5.46 1.23
N PRO A 232 -30.47 -6.32 0.53
CA PRO A 232 -30.09 -7.61 1.07
C PRO A 232 -29.17 -7.47 2.27
N ALA A 233 -29.41 -8.27 3.30
CA ALA A 233 -28.54 -8.38 4.48
C ALA A 233 -27.33 -9.27 4.13
N ASP A 234 -26.49 -8.79 3.23
CA ASP A 234 -25.35 -9.51 2.68
C ASP A 234 -24.02 -8.78 2.98
N PRO A 235 -23.08 -9.41 3.70
CA PRO A 235 -21.79 -8.81 4.01
C PRO A 235 -20.96 -8.51 2.75
N ALA A 236 -21.15 -9.24 1.65
CA ALA A 236 -20.47 -8.95 0.39
C ALA A 236 -20.85 -7.55 -0.13
N LEU A 237 -22.14 -7.20 -0.08
CA LEU A 237 -22.62 -5.86 -0.43
C LEU A 237 -22.24 -4.84 0.64
N LEU A 238 -22.58 -5.11 1.89
CA LEU A 238 -22.56 -4.11 2.95
C LEU A 238 -21.14 -3.75 3.41
N LEU A 239 -20.22 -4.71 3.42
CA LEU A 239 -18.83 -4.49 3.83
C LEU A 239 -17.89 -4.26 2.65
N VAL A 240 -17.90 -5.17 1.68
CA VAL A 240 -16.94 -5.15 0.56
C VAL A 240 -17.44 -4.23 -0.56
N GLY A 241 -18.72 -4.18 -0.80
CA GLY A 241 -19.30 -3.38 -1.86
C GLY A 241 -19.54 -4.15 -3.16
N VAL A 242 -19.67 -5.44 -3.05
CA VAL A 242 -20.02 -6.29 -4.20
C VAL A 242 -21.45 -6.00 -4.60
N ARG A 243 -21.66 -5.64 -5.86
CA ARG A 243 -23.02 -5.37 -6.37
C ARG A 243 -23.79 -6.66 -6.51
N HIS A 244 -25.01 -6.65 -6.03
CA HIS A 244 -25.95 -7.71 -6.29
C HIS A 244 -26.60 -7.53 -7.67
N LEU A 245 -26.88 -8.62 -8.39
CA LEU A 245 -27.49 -8.56 -9.73
C LEU A 245 -28.82 -7.77 -9.76
N THR A 246 -29.59 -7.85 -8.69
CA THR A 246 -30.85 -7.10 -8.52
C THR A 246 -30.64 -5.57 -8.44
N MET A 247 -29.40 -5.11 -8.27
CA MET A 247 -29.05 -3.70 -8.11
C MET A 247 -28.46 -3.08 -9.37
N GLU A 248 -28.34 -3.82 -10.47
CA GLU A 248 -27.75 -3.30 -11.73
C GLU A 248 -28.61 -2.21 -12.39
N ALA A 249 -29.93 -2.23 -12.17
CA ALA A 249 -30.87 -1.26 -12.74
C ALA A 249 -31.00 0.06 -11.94
N GLN A 250 -30.22 0.26 -10.90
CA GLN A 250 -30.37 1.42 -10.01
C GLN A 250 -29.78 2.71 -10.61
N SER A 251 -30.42 3.83 -10.26
CA SER A 251 -29.93 5.14 -10.65
C SER A 251 -28.53 5.43 -10.07
N ARG A 252 -27.79 6.32 -10.71
CA ARG A 252 -26.48 6.78 -10.19
C ARG A 252 -26.65 7.46 -8.81
N GLN A 253 -27.79 8.12 -8.59
CA GLN A 253 -28.08 8.83 -7.35
C GLN A 253 -28.34 7.83 -6.21
N ASP A 254 -29.15 6.78 -6.45
CA ASP A 254 -29.41 5.74 -5.46
C ASP A 254 -28.13 5.03 -5.02
N ARG A 255 -27.26 4.73 -5.98
CA ARG A 255 -25.96 4.16 -5.68
C ARG A 255 -25.09 5.07 -4.80
N LYS A 256 -25.05 6.37 -5.07
CA LYS A 256 -24.31 7.32 -4.23
C LYS A 256 -24.87 7.40 -2.83
N LEU A 257 -26.22 7.44 -2.70
CA LEU A 257 -26.89 7.44 -1.41
C LEU A 257 -26.59 6.16 -0.64
N LEU A 258 -26.72 4.99 -1.28
CA LEU A 258 -26.39 3.69 -0.68
C LEU A 258 -24.96 3.68 -0.14
N TRP A 259 -23.99 4.08 -0.96
CA TRP A 259 -22.57 4.12 -0.55
C TRP A 259 -22.32 5.09 0.60
N GLY A 260 -22.96 6.25 0.59
CA GLY A 260 -22.91 7.22 1.68
C GLY A 260 -23.42 6.64 2.99
N CYS A 261 -24.58 5.98 2.94
CA CYS A 261 -25.18 5.32 4.10
C CYS A 261 -24.32 4.17 4.65
N LEU A 262 -23.80 3.32 3.76
CA LEU A 262 -22.87 2.25 4.16
C LEU A 262 -21.55 2.78 4.71
N GLY A 263 -21.03 3.86 4.15
CA GLY A 263 -19.86 4.56 4.67
C GLY A 263 -20.09 5.10 6.09
N ALA A 264 -21.25 5.73 6.32
CA ALA A 264 -21.64 6.20 7.65
C ALA A 264 -21.76 5.05 8.67
N ALA A 265 -22.30 3.89 8.26
CA ALA A 265 -22.40 2.71 9.12
C ALA A 265 -21.02 2.14 9.48
N LYS A 266 -20.15 2.01 8.49
CA LYS A 266 -18.76 1.55 8.70
C LYS A 266 -17.99 2.48 9.64
N THR A 267 -18.12 3.80 9.47
CA THR A 267 -17.48 4.78 10.36
C THR A 267 -18.07 4.76 11.78
N ALA A 268 -19.37 4.51 11.94
CA ALA A 268 -19.98 4.35 13.25
C ALA A 268 -19.43 3.11 13.97
N ILE A 269 -19.32 1.95 13.29
CA ILE A 269 -18.72 0.74 13.86
C ILE A 269 -17.25 0.97 14.20
N ALA A 270 -16.48 1.64 13.32
CA ALA A 270 -15.09 1.97 13.56
C ALA A 270 -14.89 2.86 14.79
N PHE A 271 -15.78 3.81 15.02
CA PHE A 271 -15.74 4.68 16.22
C PHE A 271 -15.99 3.91 17.53
N TYR A 272 -16.73 2.80 17.44
CA TYR A 272 -16.99 1.87 18.55
C TYR A 272 -16.05 0.65 18.53
N TRP A 273 -14.94 0.72 17.80
CA TRP A 273 -14.07 -0.41 17.49
C TRP A 273 -13.68 -1.27 18.69
N ARG A 274 -13.22 -0.65 19.78
CA ARG A 274 -12.76 -1.35 21.00
C ARG A 274 -13.75 -1.26 22.18
N LYS A 275 -14.95 -0.73 21.92
CA LYS A 275 -15.95 -0.60 22.98
C LYS A 275 -16.72 -1.90 23.13
N SER A 276 -17.15 -2.22 24.34
CA SER A 276 -18.07 -3.33 24.62
C SER A 276 -19.48 -3.07 24.08
N GLN A 277 -19.83 -1.80 23.87
CA GLN A 277 -21.11 -1.37 23.32
C GLN A 277 -21.07 -1.33 21.81
N THR A 278 -22.24 -1.41 21.19
CA THR A 278 -22.44 -1.21 19.74
C THR A 278 -22.81 0.24 19.43
N PRO A 279 -22.58 0.73 18.21
CA PRO A 279 -22.98 2.08 17.86
C PRO A 279 -24.52 2.21 17.88
N PRO A 280 -25.07 3.28 18.48
CA PRO A 280 -26.50 3.56 18.37
C PRO A 280 -26.84 4.07 16.97
N ILE A 281 -28.06 3.83 16.51
CA ILE A 281 -28.52 4.28 15.19
C ILE A 281 -28.47 5.82 15.05
N SER A 282 -28.63 6.55 16.14
CA SER A 282 -28.49 8.02 16.15
C SER A 282 -27.11 8.48 15.71
N LEU A 283 -26.04 7.75 16.04
CA LEU A 283 -24.70 8.05 15.55
C LEU A 283 -24.58 7.83 14.05
N TRP A 284 -25.22 6.79 13.51
CA TRP A 284 -25.28 6.57 12.07
C TRP A 284 -25.95 7.72 11.33
N TRP A 285 -27.12 8.17 11.83
CA TRP A 285 -27.80 9.36 11.29
C TRP A 285 -26.93 10.60 11.34
N ALA A 286 -26.28 10.89 12.46
CA ALA A 286 -25.40 12.03 12.60
C ALA A 286 -24.23 11.98 11.59
N ARG A 287 -23.62 10.80 11.38
CA ARG A 287 -22.55 10.60 10.39
C ARG A 287 -23.06 10.78 8.96
N LEU A 288 -24.25 10.23 8.65
CA LEU A 288 -24.85 10.37 7.33
C LEU A 288 -25.15 11.83 7.01
N TRP A 289 -25.80 12.57 7.93
CA TRP A 289 -26.07 14.00 7.74
C TRP A 289 -24.80 14.82 7.54
N SER A 290 -23.76 14.57 8.31
CA SER A 290 -22.47 15.21 8.14
C SER A 290 -21.86 14.95 6.77
N LEU A 291 -21.93 13.70 6.30
CA LEU A 291 -21.42 13.31 4.98
C LEU A 291 -22.21 13.98 3.86
N LEU A 292 -23.54 13.97 3.91
CA LEU A 292 -24.41 14.57 2.89
C LEU A 292 -24.22 16.09 2.84
N ALA A 293 -24.05 16.76 4.00
CA ALA A 293 -23.74 18.18 4.05
C ALA A 293 -22.42 18.52 3.35
N MET A 294 -21.38 17.71 3.59
CA MET A 294 -20.06 17.88 2.94
C MET A 294 -20.12 17.59 1.43
N GLU A 295 -20.85 16.58 1.00
CA GLU A 295 -21.07 16.29 -0.43
C GLU A 295 -21.76 17.47 -1.13
N LYS A 296 -22.81 18.04 -0.52
CA LYS A 296 -23.50 19.22 -1.04
C LYS A 296 -22.57 20.43 -1.19
N LEU A 297 -21.73 20.68 -0.18
CA LEU A 297 -20.73 21.76 -0.25
C LEU A 297 -19.71 21.50 -1.37
N ALA A 298 -19.19 20.28 -1.49
CA ALA A 298 -18.23 19.93 -2.53
C ALA A 298 -18.79 20.10 -3.94
N VAL A 299 -20.05 19.72 -4.18
CA VAL A 299 -20.73 19.93 -5.47
C VAL A 299 -20.88 21.42 -5.77
N ASN A 300 -21.27 22.24 -4.77
CA ASN A 300 -21.41 23.68 -4.94
C ASN A 300 -20.09 24.39 -5.26
N VAL A 301 -18.98 23.91 -4.70
CA VAL A 301 -17.64 24.45 -5.02
C VAL A 301 -17.22 24.06 -6.44
N GLN A 302 -17.43 22.80 -6.86
CA GLN A 302 -17.10 22.36 -8.21
C GLN A 302 -17.94 23.05 -9.31
N ALA A 303 -19.17 23.44 -8.99
CA ALA A 303 -20.04 24.16 -9.94
C ALA A 303 -19.65 25.62 -10.16
N LYS A 304 -18.75 26.18 -9.32
CA LYS A 304 -18.27 27.58 -9.42
C LYS A 304 -16.94 27.72 -10.15
N HIS A 305 -16.31 26.60 -10.49
CA HIS A 305 -15.08 26.51 -11.26
C HIS A 305 -15.30 25.78 -12.58
#